data_d4e5943137b5c38227c0f44107ae79c9
#
_entry.id   d4e5943137b5c38227c0f44107ae79c9
#
_cell.length_a   1.000
_cell.length_b   1.000
_cell.length_c   1.000
_cell.angle_alpha   90.00
_cell.angle_beta   90.00
_cell.angle_gamma   90.00
#
_symmetry.space_group_name_H-M   'P 1'
#
loop_
_entity.id
_entity.type
_entity.pdbx_description
1 polymer ?
#
loop_
_entity_poly.entity_id
_entity_poly.type
_entity_poly.pdbx_seq_one_letter_code
_entity_poly.pdbx_strand_id
1 'polypeptide(L)'
;MDNTTARLVQPPQYVPAPARARRFASMVYEGVLLFGVVFIAGYLFDTLTQSRSDLTLRHARQVWLFLAIGAYFVLCWRRSGQTLPMKAWNIRLISADGGPLSMRQMIVRYVCMWLLPVGAALVVWALAEVIGWPSVRMVIVAAPFAVFLPTGFILGGQFWHDKMARTLLVDTLPLKK
;
A
#
# COMPACT_ATOMS: atom_id res chain seq x y z
N MET A 1 -13.21 -44.66 -19.03
CA MET A 1 -12.20 -43.64 -19.39
C MET A 1 -12.53 -42.39 -18.60
N ASP A 2 -11.71 -42.12 -17.62
CA ASP A 2 -12.02 -41.28 -16.47
C ASP A 2 -11.82 -39.80 -16.82
N ASN A 3 -12.90 -39.05 -16.75
CA ASN A 3 -12.96 -37.60 -17.12
C ASN A 3 -12.42 -36.72 -15.97
N THR A 4 -11.76 -37.31 -14.97
CA THR A 4 -11.29 -36.63 -13.76
C THR A 4 -9.91 -35.97 -13.94
N THR A 5 -9.15 -36.38 -14.95
CA THR A 5 -7.78 -35.89 -15.19
C THR A 5 -7.71 -34.62 -16.03
N ALA A 6 -8.79 -34.20 -16.68
CA ALA A 6 -8.84 -33.01 -17.53
C ALA A 6 -9.02 -31.68 -16.75
N ARG A 7 -9.25 -31.72 -15.43
CA ARG A 7 -9.44 -30.51 -14.60
C ARG A 7 -8.15 -29.89 -14.07
N LEU A 8 -7.00 -30.45 -14.32
CA LEU A 8 -5.78 -30.11 -13.59
C LEU A 8 -4.81 -29.14 -14.26
N VAL A 9 -5.09 -28.65 -15.45
CA VAL A 9 -4.24 -27.60 -16.04
C VAL A 9 -5.09 -26.62 -16.86
N GLN A 10 -5.97 -25.90 -16.22
CA GLN A 10 -6.38 -24.64 -16.81
C GLN A 10 -5.26 -23.62 -16.55
N PRO A 11 -4.70 -22.99 -17.62
CA PRO A 11 -3.75 -21.90 -17.43
C PRO A 11 -4.42 -20.84 -16.54
N PRO A 12 -3.68 -20.13 -15.69
CA PRO A 12 -4.25 -19.12 -14.80
C PRO A 12 -5.11 -18.19 -15.66
N GLN A 13 -6.42 -18.20 -15.41
CA GLN A 13 -7.35 -17.31 -16.11
C GLN A 13 -6.75 -15.91 -15.99
N TYR A 14 -6.45 -15.28 -17.13
CA TYR A 14 -5.95 -13.90 -17.16
C TYR A 14 -6.99 -13.01 -16.46
N VAL A 15 -6.71 -12.69 -15.23
CA VAL A 15 -7.56 -11.77 -14.46
C VAL A 15 -7.10 -10.35 -14.81
N PRO A 16 -7.93 -9.56 -15.47
CA PRO A 16 -7.52 -8.23 -15.92
C PRO A 16 -7.15 -7.35 -14.73
N ALA A 17 -6.11 -6.56 -14.91
CA ALA A 17 -5.74 -5.55 -13.93
C ALA A 17 -6.84 -4.48 -13.85
N PRO A 18 -7.18 -3.99 -12.65
CA PRO A 18 -8.21 -2.96 -12.49
C PRO A 18 -7.84 -1.68 -13.25
N ALA A 19 -8.85 -0.97 -13.76
CA ALA A 19 -8.67 0.30 -14.44
C ALA A 19 -7.88 1.28 -13.56
N ARG A 20 -6.98 2.07 -14.17
CA ARG A 20 -6.09 3.02 -13.46
C ARG A 20 -6.85 4.00 -12.58
N ALA A 21 -7.96 4.55 -13.09
CA ALA A 21 -8.81 5.49 -12.34
C ALA A 21 -9.36 4.86 -11.04
N ARG A 22 -9.80 3.60 -11.09
CA ARG A 22 -10.32 2.89 -9.93
C ARG A 22 -9.23 2.62 -8.88
N ARG A 23 -8.02 2.29 -9.31
CA ARG A 23 -6.87 2.14 -8.41
C ARG A 23 -6.51 3.45 -7.74
N PHE A 24 -6.48 4.54 -8.51
CA PHE A 24 -6.23 5.87 -7.96
C PHE A 24 -7.31 6.29 -6.95
N ALA A 25 -8.59 6.11 -7.29
CA ALA A 25 -9.69 6.39 -6.40
C ALA A 25 -9.61 5.55 -5.10
N SER A 26 -9.27 4.26 -5.22
CA SER A 26 -9.04 3.40 -4.06
C SER A 26 -7.88 3.92 -3.18
N MET A 27 -6.78 4.40 -3.77
CA MET A 27 -5.65 4.97 -3.02
C MET A 27 -6.02 6.27 -2.29
N VAL A 28 -6.78 7.16 -2.93
CA VAL A 28 -7.25 8.40 -2.28
C VAL A 28 -8.16 8.06 -1.09
N TYR A 29 -9.07 7.12 -1.28
CA TYR A 29 -9.98 6.69 -0.22
C TYR A 29 -9.22 5.96 0.92
N GLU A 30 -8.17 5.19 0.58
CA GLU A 30 -7.25 4.59 1.56
C GLU A 30 -6.57 5.66 2.41
N GLY A 31 -6.12 6.76 1.80
CA GLY A 31 -5.53 7.90 2.51
C GLY A 31 -6.46 8.50 3.55
N VAL A 32 -7.75 8.65 3.22
CA VAL A 32 -8.78 9.13 4.16
C VAL A 32 -8.97 8.17 5.33
N LEU A 33 -9.04 6.86 5.08
CA LEU A 33 -9.16 5.86 6.15
C LEU A 33 -7.89 5.79 7.01
N LEU A 34 -6.72 5.88 6.39
CA LEU A 34 -5.44 5.90 7.12
C LEU A 34 -5.33 7.11 8.04
N PHE A 35 -5.90 8.25 7.66
CA PHE A 35 -5.99 9.39 8.58
C PHE A 35 -6.69 8.99 9.89
N GLY A 36 -7.82 8.28 9.81
CA GLY A 36 -8.52 7.77 10.99
C GLY A 36 -7.68 6.77 11.80
N VAL A 37 -6.99 5.84 11.13
CA VAL A 37 -6.10 4.88 11.79
C VAL A 37 -4.96 5.60 12.53
N VAL A 38 -4.31 6.56 11.88
CA VAL A 38 -3.21 7.35 12.47
C VAL A 38 -3.71 8.19 13.65
N PHE A 39 -4.90 8.79 13.52
CA PHE A 39 -5.50 9.58 14.60
C PHE A 39 -5.76 8.73 15.84
N ILE A 40 -6.42 7.57 15.67
CA ILE A 40 -6.71 6.66 16.78
C ILE A 40 -5.43 6.10 17.38
N ALA A 41 -4.49 5.64 16.56
CA ALA A 41 -3.21 5.08 17.03
C ALA A 41 -2.37 6.16 17.75
N GLY A 42 -2.35 7.39 17.25
CA GLY A 42 -1.67 8.51 17.88
C GLY A 42 -2.29 8.86 19.23
N TYR A 43 -3.62 8.93 19.27
CA TYR A 43 -4.34 9.19 20.52
C TYR A 43 -4.06 8.11 21.59
N LEU A 44 -4.08 6.84 21.18
CA LEU A 44 -3.74 5.72 22.07
C LEU A 44 -2.31 5.83 22.60
N PHE A 45 -1.34 6.14 21.72
CA PHE A 45 0.04 6.33 22.16
C PHE A 45 0.18 7.45 23.18
N ASP A 46 -0.38 8.63 22.88
CA ASP A 46 -0.28 9.79 23.75
C ASP A 46 -0.98 9.55 25.11
N THR A 47 -2.09 8.81 25.12
CA THR A 47 -2.81 8.42 26.33
C THR A 47 -2.03 7.42 27.17
N LEU A 48 -1.45 6.40 26.56
CA LEU A 48 -0.70 5.35 27.26
C LEU A 48 0.63 5.85 27.81
N THR A 49 1.31 6.74 27.09
CA THR A 49 2.62 7.28 27.50
C THR A 49 2.50 8.54 28.35
N GLN A 50 1.28 9.11 28.47
CA GLN A 50 1.03 10.41 29.12
C GLN A 50 1.88 11.57 28.60
N SER A 51 2.40 11.43 27.39
CA SER A 51 3.42 12.25 26.77
C SER A 51 2.80 13.15 25.72
N ARG A 52 2.16 14.25 26.16
CA ARG A 52 1.49 15.20 25.24
C ARG A 52 2.45 16.06 24.40
N SER A 53 3.72 16.19 24.79
CA SER A 53 4.63 17.18 24.18
C SER A 53 6.10 16.78 24.21
N ASP A 54 6.44 15.54 24.54
CA ASP A 54 7.83 15.17 24.75
C ASP A 54 8.52 14.77 23.45
N LEU A 55 9.48 15.56 23.00
CA LEU A 55 10.33 15.29 21.84
C LEU A 55 11.14 13.99 22.00
N THR A 56 11.34 13.52 23.24
CA THR A 56 12.10 12.29 23.55
C THR A 56 11.40 11.03 23.01
N LEU A 57 10.05 11.01 22.98
CA LEU A 57 9.28 9.88 22.48
C LEU A 57 8.90 9.96 20.98
N ARG A 58 9.44 10.97 20.27
CA ARG A 58 9.13 11.18 18.85
C ARG A 58 9.41 9.94 17.99
N HIS A 59 10.55 9.31 18.18
CA HIS A 59 10.92 8.11 17.41
C HIS A 59 10.07 6.89 17.80
N ALA A 60 9.76 6.73 19.09
CA ALA A 60 8.88 5.67 19.55
C ALA A 60 7.47 5.83 18.95
N ARG A 61 6.94 7.05 18.90
CA ARG A 61 5.67 7.36 18.25
C ARG A 61 5.67 7.05 16.75
N GLN A 62 6.76 7.35 16.05
CA GLN A 62 6.89 7.03 14.62
C GLN A 62 6.87 5.51 14.39
N VAL A 63 7.61 4.74 15.19
CA VAL A 63 7.61 3.28 15.11
C VAL A 63 6.22 2.72 15.44
N TRP A 64 5.57 3.24 16.47
CA TRP A 64 4.21 2.84 16.83
C TRP A 64 3.21 3.05 15.68
N LEU A 65 3.21 4.24 15.07
CA LEU A 65 2.35 4.56 13.93
C LEU A 65 2.65 3.67 12.72
N PHE A 66 3.93 3.43 12.43
CA PHE A 66 4.34 2.50 11.38
C PHE A 66 3.77 1.10 11.63
N LEU A 67 3.87 0.58 12.84
CA LEU A 67 3.32 -0.73 13.19
C LEU A 67 1.79 -0.76 13.15
N ALA A 68 1.12 0.29 13.59
CA ALA A 68 -0.34 0.38 13.55
C ALA A 68 -0.88 0.39 12.12
N ILE A 69 -0.26 1.15 11.22
CA ILE A 69 -0.60 1.14 9.79
C ILE A 69 -0.33 -0.23 9.18
N GLY A 70 0.82 -0.84 9.51
CA GLY A 70 1.18 -2.19 9.05
C GLY A 70 0.16 -3.24 9.52
N ALA A 71 -0.24 -3.19 10.77
CA ALA A 71 -1.26 -4.08 11.33
C ALA A 71 -2.61 -3.92 10.58
N TYR A 72 -3.03 -2.69 10.31
CA TYR A 72 -4.25 -2.43 9.52
C TYR A 72 -4.19 -3.13 8.15
N PHE A 73 -3.12 -2.92 7.37
CA PHE A 73 -2.99 -3.52 6.05
C PHE A 73 -2.91 -5.04 6.11
N VAL A 74 -2.04 -5.59 6.97
CA VAL A 74 -1.85 -7.04 7.08
C VAL A 74 -3.13 -7.74 7.51
N LEU A 75 -3.86 -7.20 8.50
CA LEU A 75 -5.14 -7.77 8.94
C LEU A 75 -6.19 -7.75 7.84
N CYS A 76 -6.30 -6.65 7.08
CA CYS A 76 -7.23 -6.54 5.96
C CYS A 76 -6.87 -7.54 4.85
N TRP A 77 -5.61 -7.61 4.43
CA TRP A 77 -5.17 -8.54 3.38
C TRP A 77 -5.26 -10.00 3.80
N ARG A 78 -4.97 -10.31 5.05
CA ARG A 78 -5.10 -11.68 5.58
C ARG A 78 -6.54 -12.17 5.59
N ARG A 79 -7.50 -11.30 5.93
CA ARG A 79 -8.93 -11.67 6.01
C ARG A 79 -9.58 -11.86 4.65
N SER A 80 -9.33 -10.96 3.72
CA SER A 80 -10.09 -10.90 2.47
C SER A 80 -9.25 -10.64 1.22
N GLY A 81 -7.95 -10.37 1.37
CA GLY A 81 -7.12 -9.87 0.28
C GLY A 81 -7.48 -8.44 -0.13
N GLN A 82 -8.28 -7.72 0.66
CA GLN A 82 -8.81 -6.40 0.31
C GLN A 82 -8.83 -5.50 1.54
N THR A 83 -8.48 -4.23 1.37
CA THR A 83 -8.85 -3.17 2.32
C THR A 83 -10.29 -2.71 2.08
N LEU A 84 -10.83 -1.88 2.95
CA LEU A 84 -12.18 -1.34 2.75
C LEU A 84 -12.31 -0.55 1.44
N PRO A 85 -11.39 0.36 1.10
CA PRO A 85 -11.39 1.03 -0.20
C PRO A 85 -11.26 0.06 -1.37
N MET A 86 -10.37 -0.92 -1.30
CA MET A 86 -10.22 -1.92 -2.35
C MET A 86 -11.53 -2.70 -2.57
N LYS A 87 -12.26 -3.01 -1.50
CA LYS A 87 -13.56 -3.66 -1.58
C LYS A 87 -14.60 -2.77 -2.26
N ALA A 88 -14.66 -1.47 -1.91
CA ALA A 88 -15.58 -0.51 -2.53
C ALA A 88 -15.34 -0.36 -4.05
N TRP A 89 -14.08 -0.48 -4.48
CA TRP A 89 -13.67 -0.33 -5.88
C TRP A 89 -13.51 -1.68 -6.62
N ASN A 90 -13.95 -2.79 -6.03
CA ASN A 90 -13.86 -4.14 -6.61
C ASN A 90 -12.43 -4.52 -7.01
N ILE A 91 -11.45 -4.21 -6.17
CA ILE A 91 -10.04 -4.53 -6.35
C ILE A 91 -9.65 -5.58 -5.31
N ARG A 92 -8.92 -6.60 -5.71
CA ARG A 92 -8.41 -7.64 -4.81
C ARG A 92 -6.92 -7.86 -5.02
N LEU A 93 -6.25 -8.14 -3.91
CA LEU A 93 -4.86 -8.55 -3.91
C LEU A 93 -4.79 -10.08 -3.87
N ILE A 94 -4.01 -10.65 -4.76
CA ILE A 94 -3.74 -12.10 -4.82
C ILE A 94 -2.24 -12.35 -4.94
N SER A 95 -1.80 -13.57 -4.64
CA SER A 95 -0.44 -13.99 -4.95
C SER A 95 -0.24 -14.10 -6.48
N ALA A 96 0.95 -13.79 -6.97
CA ALA A 96 1.29 -13.96 -8.38
C ALA A 96 1.23 -15.44 -8.82
N ASP A 97 1.37 -16.36 -7.87
CA ASP A 97 1.29 -17.81 -8.10
C ASP A 97 -0.17 -18.33 -8.12
N GLY A 98 -1.16 -17.42 -8.00
CA GLY A 98 -2.59 -17.77 -7.97
C GLY A 98 -3.08 -18.35 -6.63
N GLY A 99 -2.20 -18.57 -5.67
CA GLY A 99 -2.52 -19.07 -4.34
C GLY A 99 -2.95 -17.98 -3.33
N PRO A 100 -3.22 -18.35 -2.08
CA PRO A 100 -3.50 -17.41 -1.01
C PRO A 100 -2.26 -16.56 -0.69
N LEU A 101 -2.48 -15.32 -0.23
CA LEU A 101 -1.40 -14.43 0.18
C LEU A 101 -0.68 -14.99 1.41
N SER A 102 0.64 -15.11 1.32
CA SER A 102 1.47 -15.46 2.47
C SER A 102 1.75 -14.24 3.36
N MET A 103 1.99 -14.46 4.65
CA MET A 103 2.38 -13.39 5.58
C MET A 103 3.63 -12.65 5.10
N ARG A 104 4.61 -13.40 4.56
CA ARG A 104 5.84 -12.82 4.00
C ARG A 104 5.54 -11.84 2.87
N GLN A 105 4.67 -12.21 1.92
CA GLN A 105 4.27 -11.34 0.81
C GLN A 105 3.59 -10.05 1.31
N MET A 106 2.70 -10.15 2.30
CA MET A 106 2.03 -9.00 2.91
C MET A 106 3.00 -8.04 3.58
N ILE A 107 3.94 -8.58 4.38
CA ILE A 107 4.96 -7.77 5.07
C ILE A 107 5.91 -7.12 4.07
N VAL A 108 6.45 -7.89 3.11
CA VAL A 108 7.35 -7.36 2.07
C VAL A 108 6.65 -6.26 1.28
N ARG A 109 5.40 -6.47 0.89
CA ARG A 109 4.60 -5.48 0.20
C ARG A 109 4.47 -4.19 1.01
N TYR A 110 4.13 -4.32 2.29
CA TYR A 110 3.98 -3.18 3.19
C TYR A 110 5.29 -2.39 3.32
N VAL A 111 6.40 -3.05 3.57
CA VAL A 111 7.72 -2.40 3.67
C VAL A 111 8.11 -1.74 2.35
N CYS A 112 7.92 -2.43 1.21
CA CYS A 112 8.23 -1.88 -0.10
C CYS A 112 7.38 -0.66 -0.46
N MET A 113 6.15 -0.54 0.05
CA MET A 113 5.33 0.67 -0.14
C MET A 113 5.98 1.92 0.44
N TRP A 114 6.77 1.79 1.50
CA TRP A 114 7.46 2.92 2.14
C TRP A 114 8.75 3.34 1.45
N LEU A 115 9.37 2.46 0.66
CA LEU A 115 10.66 2.75 0.01
C LEU A 115 10.58 3.94 -0.94
N LEU A 116 9.52 4.01 -1.76
CA LEU A 116 9.33 5.13 -2.70
C LEU A 116 9.05 6.45 -2.00
N PRO A 117 8.08 6.57 -1.08
CA PRO A 117 7.83 7.82 -0.36
C PRO A 117 9.04 8.30 0.45
N VAL A 118 9.71 7.38 1.15
CA VAL A 118 10.91 7.71 1.93
C VAL A 118 12.05 8.12 1.02
N GLY A 119 12.30 7.39 -0.07
CA GLY A 119 13.31 7.73 -1.06
C GLY A 119 13.05 9.11 -1.69
N ALA A 120 11.80 9.39 -2.08
CA ALA A 120 11.42 10.71 -2.60
C ALA A 120 11.63 11.83 -1.57
N ALA A 121 11.25 11.59 -0.31
CA ALA A 121 11.46 12.55 0.76
C ALA A 121 12.95 12.84 0.99
N LEU A 122 13.81 11.81 0.95
CA LEU A 122 15.26 11.96 1.07
C LEU A 122 15.87 12.76 -0.10
N VAL A 123 15.42 12.49 -1.33
CA VAL A 123 15.86 13.24 -2.51
C VAL A 123 15.46 14.70 -2.40
N VAL A 124 14.21 15.01 -2.04
CA VAL A 124 13.74 16.39 -1.86
C VAL A 124 14.51 17.09 -0.74
N TRP A 125 14.77 16.37 0.36
CA TRP A 125 15.57 16.91 1.46
C TRP A 125 17.00 17.25 1.01
N ALA A 126 17.68 16.33 0.33
CA ALA A 126 19.03 16.54 -0.18
C ALA A 126 19.09 17.71 -1.18
N LEU A 127 18.11 17.80 -2.09
CA LEU A 127 18.02 18.92 -3.02
C LEU A 127 17.80 20.25 -2.31
N ALA A 128 16.96 20.29 -1.28
CA ALA A 128 16.72 21.49 -0.49
C ALA A 128 17.99 22.00 0.22
N GLU A 129 18.85 21.08 0.69
CA GLU A 129 20.15 21.43 1.27
C GLU A 129 21.13 22.00 0.22
N VAL A 130 21.20 21.38 -0.97
CA VAL A 130 22.10 21.80 -2.04
C VAL A 130 21.68 23.16 -2.62
N ILE A 131 20.37 23.40 -2.81
CA ILE A 131 19.85 24.64 -3.41
C ILE A 131 19.78 25.78 -2.38
N GLY A 132 19.81 25.47 -1.09
CA GLY A 132 19.71 26.49 -0.03
C GLY A 132 18.29 27.08 0.13
N TRP A 133 17.25 26.41 -0.39
CA TRP A 133 15.86 26.88 -0.33
C TRP A 133 15.05 26.06 0.71
N PRO A 134 14.90 26.56 1.94
CA PRO A 134 14.17 25.84 3.00
C PRO A 134 12.70 25.59 2.64
N SER A 135 12.09 26.47 1.82
CA SER A 135 10.69 26.32 1.37
C SER A 135 10.45 25.05 0.53
N VAL A 136 11.49 24.51 -0.13
CA VAL A 136 11.38 23.24 -0.88
C VAL A 136 11.07 22.08 0.04
N ARG A 137 11.40 22.16 1.34
CA ARG A 137 11.06 21.14 2.33
C ARG A 137 9.54 20.95 2.48
N MET A 138 8.74 21.95 2.19
CA MET A 138 7.27 21.82 2.17
C MET A 138 6.80 20.83 1.09
N VAL A 139 7.56 20.68 0.00
CA VAL A 139 7.27 19.72 -1.08
C VAL A 139 7.43 18.28 -0.61
N ILE A 140 8.17 18.03 0.47
CA ILE A 140 8.32 16.67 1.06
C ILE A 140 6.95 16.05 1.39
N VAL A 141 5.98 16.86 1.79
CA VAL A 141 4.62 16.38 2.11
C VAL A 141 3.89 15.89 0.85
N ALA A 142 4.13 16.53 -0.30
CA ALA A 142 3.51 16.17 -1.57
C ALA A 142 4.31 15.10 -2.35
N ALA A 143 5.60 14.92 -2.06
CA ALA A 143 6.48 13.99 -2.77
C ALA A 143 5.96 12.54 -2.84
N PRO A 144 5.38 11.95 -1.78
CA PRO A 144 4.79 10.62 -1.84
C PRO A 144 3.72 10.48 -2.92
N PHE A 145 2.83 11.47 -3.02
CA PHE A 145 1.74 11.44 -4.02
C PHE A 145 2.30 11.59 -5.44
N ALA A 146 3.28 12.46 -5.63
CA ALA A 146 3.93 12.65 -6.92
C ALA A 146 4.66 11.39 -7.43
N VAL A 147 5.20 10.57 -6.55
CA VAL A 147 5.91 9.34 -6.92
C VAL A 147 4.96 8.17 -7.21
N PHE A 148 3.84 8.06 -6.49
CA PHE A 148 2.88 6.98 -6.74
C PHE A 148 2.14 7.13 -8.08
N LEU A 149 1.91 8.36 -8.55
CA LEU A 149 1.23 8.61 -9.81
C LEU A 149 1.97 8.00 -11.02
N PRO A 150 3.26 8.32 -11.29
CA PRO A 150 3.96 7.81 -12.46
C PRO A 150 4.24 6.29 -12.39
N THR A 151 4.49 5.72 -11.21
CA THR A 151 4.79 4.29 -11.10
C THR A 151 3.64 3.40 -11.54
N GLY A 152 2.39 3.83 -11.31
CA GLY A 152 1.20 3.15 -11.85
C GLY A 152 1.05 3.23 -13.36
N PHE A 153 1.67 4.24 -14.01
CA PHE A 153 1.65 4.40 -15.47
C PHE A 153 2.76 3.63 -16.18
N ILE A 154 3.97 3.62 -15.63
CA ILE A 154 5.18 3.12 -16.29
C ILE A 154 5.26 1.59 -16.23
N LEU A 155 4.74 0.93 -15.20
CA LEU A 155 4.95 -0.49 -14.94
C LEU A 155 3.85 -1.44 -15.44
N GLY A 156 3.17 -1.10 -16.52
CA GLY A 156 2.22 -2.02 -17.18
C GLY A 156 1.01 -2.38 -16.31
N GLY A 157 0.59 -1.45 -15.43
CA GLY A 157 -0.62 -1.62 -14.64
C GLY A 157 -0.44 -2.25 -13.27
N GLN A 158 0.75 -2.67 -12.86
CA GLN A 158 1.06 -3.11 -11.49
C GLN A 158 2.05 -2.14 -10.85
N PHE A 159 1.92 -1.90 -9.56
CA PHE A 159 2.86 -1.05 -8.84
C PHE A 159 4.19 -1.78 -8.60
N TRP A 160 5.25 -1.02 -8.41
CA TRP A 160 6.58 -1.57 -8.16
C TRP A 160 6.61 -2.51 -6.93
N HIS A 161 5.99 -2.10 -5.83
CA HIS A 161 5.90 -2.91 -4.61
C HIS A 161 5.10 -4.21 -4.82
N ASP A 162 4.14 -4.25 -5.76
CA ASP A 162 3.41 -5.46 -6.10
C ASP A 162 4.33 -6.48 -6.75
N LYS A 163 5.18 -6.04 -7.68
CA LYS A 163 6.17 -6.91 -8.35
C LYS A 163 7.19 -7.46 -7.36
N MET A 164 7.71 -6.60 -6.45
CA MET A 164 8.68 -7.03 -5.44
C MET A 164 8.10 -8.05 -4.47
N ALA A 165 6.84 -7.90 -4.07
CA ALA A 165 6.15 -8.82 -3.18
C ALA A 165 5.57 -10.05 -3.89
N ARG A 166 5.72 -10.17 -5.21
CA ARG A 166 5.07 -11.22 -6.04
C ARG A 166 3.56 -11.27 -5.77
N THR A 167 2.92 -10.11 -5.85
CA THR A 167 1.47 -9.96 -5.68
C THR A 167 0.87 -9.27 -6.90
N LEU A 168 -0.42 -9.50 -7.14
CA LEU A 168 -1.15 -8.90 -8.25
C LEU A 168 -2.43 -8.26 -7.74
N LEU A 169 -2.70 -7.06 -8.24
CA LEU A 169 -4.01 -6.41 -8.09
C LEU A 169 -4.90 -6.87 -9.25
N VAL A 170 -6.03 -7.45 -8.90
CA VAL A 170 -7.00 -7.99 -9.84
C VAL A 170 -8.37 -7.34 -9.68
N ASP A 171 -9.10 -7.31 -10.78
CA ASP A 171 -10.51 -6.87 -10.79
C ASP A 171 -11.41 -8.00 -10.31
N THR A 172 -12.33 -7.70 -9.39
CA THR A 172 -13.34 -8.66 -8.92
C THR A 172 -14.70 -8.51 -9.63
N LEU A 173 -14.82 -7.56 -10.56
CA LEU A 173 -16.02 -7.46 -11.38
C LEU A 173 -16.07 -8.64 -12.36
N PRO A 174 -17.27 -9.23 -12.58
CA PRO A 174 -17.43 -10.23 -13.60
C PRO A 174 -17.09 -9.62 -14.97
N LEU A 175 -16.31 -10.35 -15.78
CA LEU A 175 -16.04 -9.95 -17.16
C LEU A 175 -17.39 -9.75 -17.86
N LYS A 176 -17.66 -8.52 -18.33
CA LYS A 176 -18.78 -8.31 -19.24
C LYS A 176 -18.54 -9.20 -20.47
N LYS A 177 -19.40 -10.18 -20.64
CA LYS A 177 -19.46 -10.98 -21.88
C LYS A 177 -19.86 -10.10 -23.06
#